data_e5f48087b6ae716d421b558e12a9e1a2
#
_entry.id   e5f48087b6ae716d421b558e12a9e1a2
#
_cell.length_a   1.000
_cell.length_b   1.000
_cell.length_c   1.000
_cell.angle_alpha   90.00
_cell.angle_beta   90.00
_cell.angle_gamma   90.00
#
_symmetry.space_group_name_H-M   'P 1'
#
loop_
_entity.id
_entity.type
_entity.pdbx_description
1 polymer ?
#
loop_
_entity_poly.entity_id
_entity_poly.type
_entity_poly.pdbx_seq_one_letter_code
_entity_poly.pdbx_strand_id
1 'polypeptide(L)'
;FTLIGFRILVKITFQNLNQGNKISFRESIAIIGVNPHNISLVETLTSSQSNFNLVCFIDTNKGLNGKKVAGINVLAYNKKPIVAYLRWKGIKNIVLTKGYLPEEVEENLIEDCINNDIKVYKPELLENNNTRNKETLKTYNLEELLFRETIEIKNPKVIEQFRNKTILVTGGAGSIGSELAKQLGSFEPKELIILDQAETPLYEIEMYFKKNIPSCTCHFELVDVTNLEEFETVFNKYRPEIIFHAAAYKHVPLLEKNFKQAIKVNIFGTKICLDLALKYGVNKFVYVSTDKAVNPTNIMGASKRFAEMLGQTAYNCKKNVHKMQIMSTRFGNVLGSNGSVVNLFQEQILAGGPITVTHPEVNRFFMTIPEACKLVIEAAAMGAGGQTYLFDMGRSIKIVDLAEKMIRLAGKIPNKDIKIVFTGLRPGEKLFEEVLTASAETLPTYHPKIVIAKEENPCVDTMEEIMVYLQRLNHLERKEVIEQLKLIVPGFVPYE
;
A
#
# COMPACT_ATOMS: atom_id res chain seq x y z
N PHE A 1 43.13 37.92 40.48
CA PHE A 1 43.56 36.95 39.42
C PHE A 1 43.27 35.49 39.78
N THR A 2 43.23 35.10 41.05
CA THR A 2 43.06 33.70 41.47
C THR A 2 41.63 33.16 41.32
N LEU A 3 40.58 33.96 41.44
CA LEU A 3 39.17 33.54 41.34
C LEU A 3 38.76 33.22 39.90
N ILE A 4 39.27 33.94 38.92
CA ILE A 4 39.02 33.72 37.47
C ILE A 4 39.71 32.44 36.98
N GLY A 5 40.96 32.23 37.42
CA GLY A 5 41.71 31.01 37.12
C GLY A 5 41.06 29.76 37.67
N PHE A 6 40.52 29.81 38.90
CA PHE A 6 39.76 28.71 39.50
C PHE A 6 38.47 28.42 38.79
N ARG A 7 37.70 29.45 38.36
CA ARG A 7 36.45 29.26 37.55
C ARG A 7 36.75 28.64 36.20
N ILE A 8 37.84 29.04 35.55
CA ILE A 8 38.25 28.46 34.26
C ILE A 8 38.65 27.00 34.45
N LEU A 9 39.42 26.68 35.52
CA LEU A 9 39.84 25.31 35.81
C LEU A 9 38.64 24.41 36.16
N VAL A 10 37.69 24.91 36.96
CA VAL A 10 36.45 24.18 37.28
C VAL A 10 35.61 23.98 36.03
N LYS A 11 35.50 24.98 35.14
CA LYS A 11 34.75 24.86 33.90
C LYS A 11 35.40 23.85 32.93
N ILE A 12 36.74 23.85 32.81
CA ILE A 12 37.46 22.90 31.99
C ILE A 12 37.39 21.47 32.58
N THR A 13 37.51 21.30 33.88
CA THR A 13 37.34 19.99 34.53
C THR A 13 35.91 19.51 34.47
N PHE A 14 34.92 20.36 34.62
CA PHE A 14 33.51 20.00 34.47
C PHE A 14 33.14 19.68 33.02
N GLN A 15 33.69 20.38 32.05
CA GLN A 15 33.58 20.05 30.62
C GLN A 15 34.25 18.72 30.28
N ASN A 16 35.47 18.47 30.82
CA ASN A 16 36.19 17.20 30.63
C ASN A 16 35.49 16.03 31.34
N LEU A 17 34.92 16.24 32.53
CA LEU A 17 34.19 15.22 33.26
C LEU A 17 32.82 14.92 32.58
N ASN A 18 32.16 15.90 32.02
CA ASN A 18 30.94 15.69 31.21
C ASN A 18 31.23 15.12 29.81
N GLN A 19 32.40 15.33 29.24
CA GLN A 19 32.86 14.64 28.02
C GLN A 19 33.39 13.21 28.31
N GLY A 20 33.81 12.93 29.56
CA GLY A 20 34.44 11.67 29.95
C GLY A 20 33.49 10.50 30.26
N ASN A 21 32.15 10.68 30.30
CA ASN A 21 31.23 9.60 30.67
C ASN A 21 30.10 9.33 29.67
N LYS A 22 30.30 9.64 28.41
CA LYS A 22 29.59 8.96 27.32
C LYS A 22 30.57 8.00 26.65
N ILE A 23 30.87 6.86 27.27
CA ILE A 23 31.19 5.65 26.54
C ILE A 23 29.91 5.26 25.83
N SER A 24 29.60 5.95 24.74
CA SER A 24 28.60 5.46 23.81
C SER A 24 29.23 4.20 23.20
N PHE A 25 28.74 3.03 23.59
CA PHE A 25 29.04 1.79 22.88
C PHE A 25 28.62 1.98 21.43
N ARG A 26 29.59 2.31 20.56
CA ARG A 26 29.31 2.43 19.13
C ARG A 26 28.99 1.05 18.59
N GLU A 27 27.85 0.92 17.93
CA GLU A 27 27.45 -0.33 17.31
C GLU A 27 28.31 -0.61 16.06
N SER A 28 28.80 -1.86 15.95
CA SER A 28 29.58 -2.29 14.78
C SER A 28 28.71 -2.30 13.52
N ILE A 29 29.19 -1.69 12.42
CA ILE A 29 28.52 -1.62 11.14
C ILE A 29 29.47 -2.01 10.00
N ALA A 30 28.97 -2.67 8.96
CA ALA A 30 29.67 -2.91 7.70
C ALA A 30 28.91 -2.29 6.53
N ILE A 31 29.61 -1.95 5.45
CA ILE A 31 29.02 -1.43 4.22
C ILE A 31 29.12 -2.48 3.12
N ILE A 32 28.02 -2.80 2.46
CA ILE A 32 27.96 -3.69 1.31
C ILE A 32 28.17 -2.89 0.03
N GLY A 33 29.29 -3.18 -0.67
CA GLY A 33 29.68 -2.54 -1.90
C GLY A 33 30.64 -1.35 -1.74
N VAL A 34 31.63 -1.29 -2.64
CA VAL A 34 32.55 -0.17 -2.76
C VAL A 34 32.16 0.65 -3.98
N ASN A 35 31.43 1.73 -3.77
CA ASN A 35 31.02 2.69 -4.80
C ASN A 35 31.19 4.13 -4.26
N PRO A 36 31.18 5.16 -5.10
CA PRO A 36 31.37 6.56 -4.66
C PRO A 36 30.41 6.99 -3.57
N HIS A 37 29.18 6.51 -3.64
CA HIS A 37 28.10 6.83 -2.68
C HIS A 37 28.39 6.22 -1.30
N ASN A 38 28.82 4.97 -1.25
CA ASN A 38 29.19 4.29 -0.01
C ASN A 38 30.51 4.81 0.59
N ILE A 39 31.40 5.34 -0.24
CA ILE A 39 32.63 5.94 0.22
C ILE A 39 32.39 7.27 0.94
N SER A 40 31.42 8.08 0.48
CA SER A 40 31.05 9.33 1.15
C SER A 40 30.45 9.11 2.55
N LEU A 41 29.80 7.97 2.79
CA LEU A 41 29.30 7.59 4.12
C LEU A 41 30.40 7.35 5.15
N VAL A 42 31.64 7.03 4.73
CA VAL A 42 32.74 6.74 5.66
C VAL A 42 33.01 7.91 6.58
N GLU A 43 33.04 9.15 6.07
CA GLU A 43 33.24 10.35 6.89
C GLU A 43 32.14 10.52 7.94
N THR A 44 30.89 10.27 7.56
CA THR A 44 29.73 10.37 8.45
C THR A 44 29.78 9.29 9.54
N LEU A 45 30.11 8.05 9.18
CA LEU A 45 30.12 6.92 10.10
C LEU A 45 31.34 6.89 11.01
N THR A 46 32.47 7.47 10.58
CA THR A 46 33.70 7.56 11.39
C THR A 46 33.77 8.83 12.24
N SER A 47 32.86 9.76 12.06
CA SER A 47 32.81 11.00 12.84
C SER A 47 32.63 10.74 14.35
N SER A 48 33.08 11.67 15.18
CA SER A 48 32.95 11.60 16.64
C SER A 48 31.48 11.59 17.13
N GLN A 49 30.58 12.07 16.31
CA GLN A 49 29.14 12.14 16.59
C GLN A 49 28.37 10.88 16.15
N SER A 50 29.01 9.96 15.42
CA SER A 50 28.38 8.74 14.96
C SER A 50 28.16 7.73 16.12
N ASN A 51 26.99 7.11 16.13
CA ASN A 51 26.69 5.97 17.01
C ASN A 51 27.27 4.65 16.48
N PHE A 52 27.90 4.65 15.31
CA PHE A 52 28.42 3.47 14.64
C PHE A 52 29.96 3.44 14.62
N ASN A 53 30.50 2.22 14.62
CA ASN A 53 31.89 1.91 14.36
C ASN A 53 31.99 1.12 13.05
N LEU A 54 32.45 1.75 11.98
CA LEU A 54 32.60 1.10 10.68
C LEU A 54 33.77 0.11 10.69
N VAL A 55 33.45 -1.18 10.54
CA VAL A 55 34.39 -2.30 10.64
C VAL A 55 35.06 -2.62 9.29
N CYS A 56 34.24 -2.73 8.23
CA CYS A 56 34.74 -3.13 6.91
C CYS A 56 33.75 -2.78 5.81
N PHE A 57 34.24 -2.77 4.57
CA PHE A 57 33.46 -2.96 3.36
C PHE A 57 33.38 -4.45 3.01
N ILE A 58 32.27 -4.87 2.42
CA ILE A 58 32.10 -6.20 1.84
C ILE A 58 31.75 -6.02 0.37
N ASP A 59 32.54 -6.59 -0.55
CA ASP A 59 32.39 -6.34 -1.98
C ASP A 59 32.41 -7.64 -2.79
N THR A 60 31.70 -7.65 -3.94
CA THR A 60 31.70 -8.78 -4.88
C THR A 60 32.99 -8.84 -5.71
N ASN A 61 33.70 -7.73 -5.84
CA ASN A 61 34.98 -7.64 -6.58
C ASN A 61 36.11 -8.26 -5.79
N LYS A 62 36.54 -9.46 -6.20
CA LYS A 62 37.65 -10.18 -5.58
C LYS A 62 39.00 -9.43 -5.62
N GLY A 63 39.15 -8.53 -6.61
CA GLY A 63 40.38 -7.71 -6.76
C GLY A 63 40.54 -6.66 -5.65
N LEU A 64 39.49 -6.40 -4.87
CA LEU A 64 39.50 -5.47 -3.73
C LEU A 64 39.80 -6.16 -2.39
N ASN A 65 39.84 -7.48 -2.36
CA ASN A 65 40.05 -8.23 -1.12
C ASN A 65 41.38 -7.86 -0.43
N GLY A 66 41.29 -7.55 0.86
CA GLY A 66 42.46 -7.15 1.66
C GLY A 66 42.98 -5.73 1.40
N LYS A 67 42.42 -5.00 0.43
CA LYS A 67 42.75 -3.59 0.20
C LYS A 67 42.04 -2.67 1.18
N LYS A 68 42.52 -1.45 1.31
CA LYS A 68 41.86 -0.39 2.08
C LYS A 68 41.28 0.66 1.15
N VAL A 69 40.02 1.02 1.39
CA VAL A 69 39.33 2.12 0.72
C VAL A 69 38.87 3.12 1.78
N ALA A 70 39.28 4.38 1.63
CA ALA A 70 39.09 5.42 2.65
C ALA A 70 39.55 4.99 4.06
N GLY A 71 40.66 4.23 4.13
CA GLY A 71 41.23 3.71 5.40
C GLY A 71 40.55 2.45 5.96
N ILE A 72 39.46 2.00 5.40
CA ILE A 72 38.67 0.86 5.85
C ILE A 72 38.97 -0.39 5.02
N ASN A 73 39.15 -1.54 5.67
CA ASN A 73 39.43 -2.81 5.00
C ASN A 73 38.27 -3.28 4.13
N VAL A 74 38.56 -3.82 2.94
CA VAL A 74 37.61 -4.44 2.04
C VAL A 74 37.76 -5.95 2.12
N LEU A 75 36.61 -6.66 2.23
CA LEU A 75 36.53 -8.11 2.23
C LEU A 75 35.75 -8.57 0.99
N ALA A 76 36.31 -9.55 0.28
CA ALA A 76 35.60 -10.11 -0.87
C ALA A 76 34.43 -10.99 -0.43
N TYR A 77 33.27 -10.78 -1.05
CA TYR A 77 32.10 -11.65 -0.93
C TYR A 77 32.32 -12.95 -1.73
N ASN A 78 32.61 -14.00 -1.04
CA ASN A 78 32.89 -15.33 -1.63
C ASN A 78 31.71 -16.30 -1.39
N LYS A 79 30.51 -16.04 -1.87
CA LYS A 79 29.36 -16.99 -1.81
C LYS A 79 29.15 -17.76 -0.48
N LYS A 80 30.01 -17.55 0.53
CA LYS A 80 29.75 -18.01 1.90
C LYS A 80 28.73 -17.10 2.54
N PRO A 81 27.85 -17.60 3.43
CA PRO A 81 26.82 -16.75 4.02
C PRO A 81 27.50 -15.55 4.71
N ILE A 82 27.33 -14.35 4.12
CA ILE A 82 27.81 -13.07 4.67
C ILE A 82 27.45 -12.97 6.14
N VAL A 83 26.23 -13.36 6.47
CA VAL A 83 25.66 -13.32 7.81
C VAL A 83 26.50 -14.09 8.84
N ALA A 84 27.04 -15.28 8.48
CA ALA A 84 27.91 -16.02 9.37
C ALA A 84 29.19 -15.24 9.71
N TYR A 85 29.78 -14.55 8.71
CA TYR A 85 30.92 -13.68 8.92
C TYR A 85 30.58 -12.46 9.79
N LEU A 86 29.46 -11.80 9.53
CA LEU A 86 29.00 -10.65 10.31
C LEU A 86 28.82 -11.02 11.78
N ARG A 87 28.18 -12.16 12.05
CA ARG A 87 28.02 -12.69 13.42
C ARG A 87 29.35 -13.00 14.09
N TRP A 88 30.24 -13.66 13.38
CA TRP A 88 31.57 -13.98 13.94
C TRP A 88 32.37 -12.73 14.31
N LYS A 89 32.22 -11.65 13.54
CA LYS A 89 32.85 -10.33 13.81
C LYS A 89 32.06 -9.47 14.80
N GLY A 90 30.90 -9.91 15.30
CA GLY A 90 30.05 -9.12 16.17
C GLY A 90 29.42 -7.91 15.48
N ILE A 91 29.30 -7.93 14.15
CA ILE A 91 28.70 -6.85 13.36
C ILE A 91 27.17 -7.05 13.39
N LYS A 92 26.46 -6.09 13.95
CA LYS A 92 25.01 -6.12 14.12
C LYS A 92 24.26 -5.21 13.13
N ASN A 93 24.99 -4.46 12.32
CA ASN A 93 24.41 -3.49 11.40
C ASN A 93 25.13 -3.57 10.07
N ILE A 94 24.39 -3.48 8.95
CA ILE A 94 24.94 -3.32 7.62
C ILE A 94 24.31 -2.13 6.90
N VAL A 95 25.05 -1.52 5.99
CA VAL A 95 24.54 -0.58 4.99
C VAL A 95 24.50 -1.31 3.65
N LEU A 96 23.35 -1.27 2.99
CA LEU A 96 23.14 -1.86 1.68
C LEU A 96 22.53 -0.83 0.74
N THR A 97 23.19 -0.56 -0.38
CA THR A 97 22.67 0.33 -1.42
C THR A 97 21.83 -0.50 -2.39
N LYS A 98 20.57 -0.13 -2.57
CA LYS A 98 19.66 -0.82 -3.49
C LYS A 98 20.23 -0.92 -4.91
N GLY A 99 20.13 -2.11 -5.51
CA GLY A 99 20.62 -2.37 -6.86
C GLY A 99 22.14 -2.57 -6.98
N TYR A 100 22.86 -2.62 -5.86
CA TYR A 100 24.29 -2.95 -5.87
C TYR A 100 24.55 -4.44 -6.10
N LEU A 101 23.70 -5.30 -5.53
CA LEU A 101 23.68 -6.74 -5.77
C LEU A 101 22.57 -7.09 -6.78
N PRO A 102 22.67 -8.26 -7.47
CA PRO A 102 21.52 -8.80 -8.18
C PRO A 102 20.32 -8.93 -7.23
N GLU A 103 19.13 -8.63 -7.70
CA GLU A 103 17.91 -8.51 -6.88
C GLU A 103 17.67 -9.73 -5.97
N GLU A 104 17.75 -10.92 -6.53
CA GLU A 104 17.58 -12.18 -5.77
C GLU A 104 18.63 -12.34 -4.65
N VAL A 105 19.87 -11.87 -4.88
CA VAL A 105 20.93 -11.94 -3.89
C VAL A 105 20.75 -10.88 -2.81
N GLU A 106 20.26 -9.71 -3.18
CA GLU A 106 19.92 -8.61 -2.26
C GLU A 106 18.77 -9.03 -1.34
N GLU A 107 17.71 -9.59 -1.89
CA GLU A 107 16.56 -10.12 -1.14
C GLU A 107 16.99 -11.17 -0.11
N ASN A 108 17.72 -12.20 -0.56
CA ASN A 108 18.20 -13.26 0.31
C ASN A 108 19.11 -12.72 1.42
N LEU A 109 19.99 -11.77 1.10
CA LEU A 109 20.88 -11.16 2.10
C LEU A 109 20.10 -10.37 3.16
N ILE A 110 19.11 -9.58 2.75
CA ILE A 110 18.27 -8.82 3.67
C ILE A 110 17.48 -9.77 4.57
N GLU A 111 16.89 -10.81 4.01
CA GLU A 111 16.14 -11.82 4.76
C GLU A 111 17.03 -12.57 5.76
N ASP A 112 18.21 -13.00 5.34
CA ASP A 112 19.19 -13.65 6.20
C ASP A 112 19.68 -12.72 7.32
N CYS A 113 19.90 -11.43 7.04
CA CYS A 113 20.26 -10.43 8.05
C CYS A 113 19.15 -10.27 9.10
N ILE A 114 17.91 -10.11 8.67
CA ILE A 114 16.75 -9.96 9.55
C ILE A 114 16.58 -11.20 10.42
N ASN A 115 16.68 -12.41 9.84
CA ASN A 115 16.56 -13.68 10.56
C ASN A 115 17.67 -13.91 11.59
N ASN A 116 18.78 -13.19 11.48
CA ASN A 116 19.91 -13.25 12.40
C ASN A 116 20.12 -11.99 13.25
N ASP A 117 19.09 -11.15 13.42
CA ASP A 117 19.05 -9.94 14.23
C ASP A 117 20.12 -8.90 13.80
N ILE A 118 20.43 -8.84 12.50
CA ILE A 118 21.31 -7.85 11.90
C ILE A 118 20.44 -6.77 11.26
N LYS A 119 20.58 -5.52 11.70
CA LYS A 119 19.85 -4.39 11.15
C LYS A 119 20.41 -3.99 9.79
N VAL A 120 19.51 -3.76 8.83
CA VAL A 120 19.89 -3.30 7.49
C VAL A 120 19.51 -1.84 7.32
N TYR A 121 20.46 -1.03 6.86
CA TYR A 121 20.32 0.39 6.60
C TYR A 121 20.54 0.67 5.11
N LYS A 122 19.90 1.70 4.60
CA LYS A 122 20.18 2.27 3.28
C LYS A 122 20.72 3.69 3.42
N PRO A 123 21.58 4.16 2.49
CA PRO A 123 22.00 5.55 2.44
C PRO A 123 20.82 6.43 2.01
N GLU A 124 20.66 7.58 2.65
CA GLU A 124 19.66 8.60 2.28
C GLU A 124 20.36 9.94 2.13
N LEU A 125 20.14 10.62 0.99
CA LEU A 125 20.59 11.99 0.76
C LEU A 125 19.63 12.96 1.44
N LEU A 126 20.11 13.73 2.41
CA LEU A 126 19.38 14.87 2.92
C LEU A 126 19.61 16.07 1.99
N GLU A 127 18.61 16.42 1.20
CA GLU A 127 18.59 17.70 0.48
C GLU A 127 18.35 18.84 1.48
N ASN A 128 19.44 19.39 2.00
CA ASN A 128 19.39 20.64 2.73
C ASN A 128 19.80 21.79 1.80
N ASN A 129 18.92 22.75 1.60
CA ASN A 129 19.10 23.94 0.75
C ASN A 129 20.23 24.89 1.17
N ASN A 130 20.94 24.61 2.28
CA ASN A 130 22.05 25.42 2.75
C ASN A 130 23.11 24.56 3.45
N THR A 131 24.18 24.20 2.77
CA THR A 131 25.37 23.47 3.22
C THR A 131 25.38 21.97 2.93
N ARG A 132 26.45 21.53 2.22
CA ARG A 132 26.91 20.16 1.92
C ARG A 132 25.94 19.04 2.30
N ASN A 133 25.38 18.37 1.29
CA ASN A 133 24.55 17.17 1.42
C ASN A 133 25.15 16.21 2.46
N LYS A 134 24.51 16.11 3.62
CA LYS A 134 24.88 15.15 4.66
C LYS A 134 24.11 13.86 4.39
N GLU A 135 24.81 12.81 4.00
CA GLU A 135 24.22 11.48 3.90
C GLU A 135 23.90 10.95 5.29
N THR A 136 22.70 10.40 5.45
CA THR A 136 22.25 9.75 6.69
C THR A 136 21.84 8.32 6.41
N LEU A 137 21.80 7.50 7.45
CA LEU A 137 21.33 6.12 7.37
C LEU A 137 19.86 6.06 7.74
N LYS A 138 19.07 5.38 6.91
CA LYS A 138 17.68 5.04 7.18
C LYS A 138 17.51 3.53 7.23
N THR A 139 16.76 3.03 8.19
CA THR A 139 16.37 1.62 8.22
C THR A 139 15.44 1.29 7.07
N TYR A 140 15.55 0.07 6.54
CA TYR A 140 14.55 -0.42 5.59
C TYR A 140 13.17 -0.40 6.24
N ASN A 141 12.18 0.11 5.50
CA ASN A 141 10.79 0.03 5.92
C ASN A 141 10.18 -1.31 5.50
N LEU A 142 8.98 -1.61 6.01
CA LEU A 142 8.30 -2.87 5.72
C LEU A 142 8.01 -3.05 4.22
N GLU A 143 7.68 -1.98 3.52
CA GLU A 143 7.35 -2.00 2.08
C GLU A 143 8.56 -2.43 1.24
N GLU A 144 9.74 -1.92 1.60
CA GLU A 144 11.00 -2.27 0.96
C GLU A 144 11.41 -3.72 1.27
N LEU A 145 11.12 -4.21 2.48
CA LEU A 145 11.40 -5.59 2.87
C LEU A 145 10.46 -6.63 2.24
N LEU A 146 9.36 -6.20 1.69
CA LEU A 146 8.48 -7.04 0.89
C LEU A 146 8.86 -7.04 -0.59
N PHE A 147 10.04 -6.47 -0.91
CA PHE A 147 10.68 -6.51 -2.24
C PHE A 147 9.73 -6.08 -3.37
N ARG A 148 8.93 -5.01 -3.13
CA ARG A 148 8.05 -4.47 -4.16
C ARG A 148 8.77 -3.43 -4.99
N GLU A 149 8.81 -3.67 -6.30
CA GLU A 149 9.30 -2.69 -7.27
C GLU A 149 8.43 -1.43 -7.25
N THR A 150 9.08 -0.30 -7.31
CA THR A 150 8.37 0.97 -7.49
C THR A 150 7.91 1.07 -8.94
N ILE A 151 6.60 1.02 -9.18
CA ILE A 151 6.02 1.28 -10.50
C ILE A 151 6.06 2.79 -10.76
N GLU A 152 6.51 3.18 -11.93
CA GLU A 152 6.43 4.56 -12.40
C GLU A 152 5.57 4.63 -13.65
N ILE A 153 4.63 5.57 -13.70
CA ILE A 153 3.87 5.86 -14.92
C ILE A 153 4.80 6.64 -15.86
N LYS A 154 5.51 5.91 -16.73
CA LYS A 154 6.46 6.49 -17.70
C LYS A 154 5.83 6.85 -19.03
N ASN A 155 4.61 6.38 -19.31
CA ASN A 155 3.93 6.60 -20.57
C ASN A 155 3.22 7.97 -20.59
N PRO A 156 3.72 8.97 -21.34
CA PRO A 156 3.09 10.29 -21.39
C PRO A 156 1.64 10.24 -21.89
N LYS A 157 1.29 9.24 -22.72
CA LYS A 157 -0.07 9.07 -23.23
C LYS A 157 -1.08 8.73 -22.13
N VAL A 158 -0.62 8.16 -21.02
CA VAL A 158 -1.48 7.90 -19.86
C VAL A 158 -1.83 9.22 -19.17
N ILE A 159 -0.84 10.05 -18.91
CA ILE A 159 -1.02 11.36 -18.25
C ILE A 159 -1.93 12.25 -19.11
N GLU A 160 -1.72 12.26 -20.43
CA GLU A 160 -2.49 13.09 -21.37
C GLU A 160 -3.99 12.78 -21.36
N GLN A 161 -4.39 11.55 -21.05
CA GLN A 161 -5.81 11.19 -20.95
C GLN A 161 -6.54 11.87 -19.79
N PHE A 162 -5.81 12.29 -18.75
CA PHE A 162 -6.36 12.91 -17.55
C PHE A 162 -6.13 14.43 -17.50
N ARG A 163 -5.17 14.94 -18.30
CA ARG A 163 -4.90 16.37 -18.42
C ARG A 163 -6.12 17.11 -18.95
N ASN A 164 -6.40 18.28 -18.37
CA ASN A 164 -7.55 19.13 -18.73
C ASN A 164 -8.92 18.44 -18.61
N LYS A 165 -9.04 17.36 -17.83
CA LYS A 165 -10.29 16.64 -17.57
C LYS A 165 -10.88 17.02 -16.20
N THR A 166 -12.22 17.02 -16.12
CA THR A 166 -12.93 17.10 -14.85
C THR A 166 -13.07 15.68 -14.29
N ILE A 167 -12.41 15.42 -13.16
CA ILE A 167 -12.28 14.07 -12.57
C ILE A 167 -12.94 14.04 -11.20
N LEU A 168 -13.81 13.05 -10.97
CA LEU A 168 -14.42 12.77 -9.68
C LEU A 168 -13.81 11.52 -9.05
N VAL A 169 -13.35 11.64 -7.80
CA VAL A 169 -12.90 10.51 -6.98
C VAL A 169 -13.85 10.37 -5.80
N THR A 170 -14.65 9.31 -5.76
CA THR A 170 -15.52 8.99 -4.61
C THR A 170 -14.78 8.10 -3.62
N GLY A 171 -15.09 8.19 -2.33
CA GLY A 171 -14.27 7.59 -1.29
C GLY A 171 -12.87 8.22 -1.24
N GLY A 172 -12.80 9.50 -1.60
CA GLY A 172 -11.57 10.25 -1.83
C GLY A 172 -10.74 10.51 -0.57
N ALA A 173 -11.30 10.32 0.61
CA ALA A 173 -10.58 10.39 1.88
C ALA A 173 -10.11 9.01 2.38
N GLY A 174 -10.50 7.92 1.71
CA GLY A 174 -10.00 6.57 1.97
C GLY A 174 -8.56 6.37 1.49
N SER A 175 -7.93 5.26 1.92
CA SER A 175 -6.51 4.97 1.59
C SER A 175 -6.23 4.92 0.08
N ILE A 176 -7.11 4.33 -0.72
CA ILE A 176 -6.96 4.25 -2.18
C ILE A 176 -7.41 5.55 -2.84
N GLY A 177 -8.59 6.08 -2.46
CA GLY A 177 -9.13 7.30 -3.08
C GLY A 177 -8.25 8.51 -2.88
N SER A 178 -7.68 8.69 -1.68
CA SER A 178 -6.76 9.81 -1.40
C SER A 178 -5.47 9.74 -2.20
N GLU A 179 -4.92 8.54 -2.39
CA GLU A 179 -3.70 8.35 -3.19
C GLU A 179 -3.99 8.52 -4.69
N LEU A 180 -5.13 7.99 -5.18
CA LEU A 180 -5.59 8.27 -6.56
C LEU A 180 -5.73 9.77 -6.81
N ALA A 181 -6.37 10.49 -5.87
CA ALA A 181 -6.52 11.93 -5.97
C ALA A 181 -5.16 12.65 -6.04
N LYS A 182 -4.19 12.27 -5.18
CA LYS A 182 -2.83 12.85 -5.18
C LYS A 182 -2.12 12.63 -6.52
N GLN A 183 -2.16 11.41 -7.05
CA GLN A 183 -1.52 11.08 -8.33
C GLN A 183 -2.19 11.80 -9.49
N LEU A 184 -3.53 11.78 -9.57
CA LEU A 184 -4.29 12.48 -10.60
C LEU A 184 -4.12 14.01 -10.52
N GLY A 185 -4.03 14.56 -9.30
CA GLY A 185 -3.77 15.99 -9.09
C GLY A 185 -2.46 16.47 -9.70
N SER A 186 -1.45 15.59 -9.79
CA SER A 186 -0.16 15.89 -10.43
C SER A 186 -0.20 15.87 -11.97
N PHE A 187 -1.31 15.40 -12.58
CA PHE A 187 -1.47 15.31 -14.04
C PHE A 187 -2.16 16.54 -14.64
N GLU A 188 -2.28 17.62 -13.88
CA GLU A 188 -2.90 18.89 -14.32
C GLU A 188 -4.33 18.70 -14.85
N PRO A 189 -5.25 18.09 -14.06
CA PRO A 189 -6.64 18.02 -14.45
C PRO A 189 -7.24 19.43 -14.54
N LYS A 190 -8.33 19.59 -15.28
CA LYS A 190 -9.09 20.85 -15.29
C LYS A 190 -9.67 21.14 -13.92
N GLU A 191 -10.33 20.15 -13.34
CA GLU A 191 -10.88 20.16 -11.99
C GLU A 191 -10.80 18.74 -11.39
N LEU A 192 -10.45 18.64 -10.12
CA LEU A 192 -10.45 17.40 -9.37
C LEU A 192 -11.43 17.49 -8.21
N ILE A 193 -12.49 16.68 -8.25
CA ILE A 193 -13.51 16.61 -7.22
C ILE A 193 -13.21 15.41 -6.33
N ILE A 194 -12.98 15.65 -5.06
CA ILE A 194 -12.68 14.65 -4.03
C ILE A 194 -13.87 14.57 -3.11
N LEU A 195 -14.60 13.45 -3.16
CA LEU A 195 -15.86 13.27 -2.45
C LEU A 195 -15.73 12.14 -1.44
N ASP A 196 -16.15 12.41 -0.20
CA ASP A 196 -16.25 11.41 0.87
C ASP A 196 -17.32 11.81 1.88
N GLN A 197 -17.85 10.83 2.63
CA GLN A 197 -18.76 11.07 3.75
C GLN A 197 -18.04 11.32 5.09
N ALA A 198 -16.73 11.07 5.15
CA ALA A 198 -15.93 11.20 6.36
C ALA A 198 -15.28 12.58 6.43
N GLU A 199 -15.82 13.46 7.28
CA GLU A 199 -15.43 14.86 7.39
C GLU A 199 -13.95 15.04 7.72
N THR A 200 -13.47 14.49 8.83
CA THR A 200 -12.09 14.69 9.28
C THR A 200 -11.04 14.20 8.30
N PRO A 201 -11.12 12.97 7.73
CA PRO A 201 -10.20 12.54 6.69
C PRO A 201 -10.27 13.40 5.41
N LEU A 202 -11.46 13.91 5.05
CA LEU A 202 -11.61 14.79 3.89
C LEU A 202 -10.90 16.12 4.12
N TYR A 203 -11.01 16.71 5.32
CA TYR A 203 -10.27 17.91 5.71
C TYR A 203 -8.75 17.70 5.68
N GLU A 204 -8.26 16.53 6.15
CA GLU A 204 -6.82 16.21 6.10
C GLU A 204 -6.29 16.19 4.65
N ILE A 205 -7.07 15.63 3.72
CA ILE A 205 -6.73 15.63 2.29
C ILE A 205 -6.76 17.04 1.71
N GLU A 206 -7.72 17.87 2.09
CA GLU A 206 -7.76 19.29 1.69
C GLU A 206 -6.48 20.02 2.13
N MET A 207 -6.05 19.83 3.38
CA MET A 207 -4.81 20.43 3.89
C MET A 207 -3.57 19.92 3.15
N TYR A 208 -3.55 18.63 2.79
CA TYR A 208 -2.48 18.06 1.98
C TYR A 208 -2.37 18.75 0.61
N PHE A 209 -3.50 18.90 -0.12
CA PHE A 209 -3.50 19.52 -1.44
C PHE A 209 -3.08 20.99 -1.39
N LYS A 210 -3.60 21.77 -0.44
CA LYS A 210 -3.20 23.16 -0.23
C LYS A 210 -1.69 23.33 -0.05
N LYS A 211 -1.05 22.37 0.63
CA LYS A 211 0.39 22.40 0.92
C LYS A 211 1.24 21.87 -0.22
N ASN A 212 0.85 20.77 -0.86
CA ASN A 212 1.74 19.97 -1.72
C ASN A 212 1.40 20.09 -3.21
N ILE A 213 0.14 20.39 -3.57
CA ILE A 213 -0.33 20.49 -4.96
C ILE A 213 -1.20 21.74 -5.14
N PRO A 214 -0.68 22.94 -4.80
CA PRO A 214 -1.48 24.17 -4.81
C PRO A 214 -1.91 24.61 -6.21
N SER A 215 -1.28 24.09 -7.26
CA SER A 215 -1.65 24.38 -8.65
C SER A 215 -2.88 23.61 -9.15
N CYS A 216 -3.31 22.56 -8.45
CA CYS A 216 -4.47 21.77 -8.84
C CYS A 216 -5.77 22.45 -8.37
N THR A 217 -6.70 22.66 -9.28
CA THR A 217 -8.05 23.14 -8.95
C THR A 217 -8.85 21.97 -8.34
N CYS A 218 -8.91 21.94 -7.00
CA CYS A 218 -9.55 20.86 -6.25
C CYS A 218 -10.80 21.32 -5.52
N HIS A 219 -11.81 20.46 -5.50
CA HIS A 219 -13.05 20.63 -4.75
C HIS A 219 -13.23 19.47 -3.79
N PHE A 220 -13.63 19.75 -2.56
CA PHE A 220 -13.80 18.76 -1.50
C PHE A 220 -15.27 18.73 -1.11
N GLU A 221 -15.96 17.67 -1.45
CA GLU A 221 -17.41 17.55 -1.27
C GLU A 221 -17.72 16.50 -0.20
N LEU A 222 -18.37 16.95 0.87
CA LEU A 222 -18.78 16.08 1.98
C LEU A 222 -20.16 15.51 1.67
N VAL A 223 -20.20 14.33 1.02
CA VAL A 223 -21.42 13.69 0.52
C VAL A 223 -21.36 12.18 0.72
N ASP A 224 -22.50 11.60 1.16
CA ASP A 224 -22.72 10.14 1.14
C ASP A 224 -23.20 9.73 -0.26
N VAL A 225 -22.47 8.84 -0.92
CA VAL A 225 -22.80 8.31 -2.26
C VAL A 225 -24.16 7.60 -2.31
N THR A 226 -24.76 7.29 -1.16
CA THR A 226 -26.10 6.69 -1.05
C THR A 226 -27.22 7.73 -0.97
N ASN A 227 -26.89 9.01 -0.80
CA ASN A 227 -27.84 10.11 -0.85
C ASN A 227 -27.92 10.65 -2.29
N LEU A 228 -28.94 10.20 -3.02
CA LEU A 228 -29.11 10.54 -4.43
C LEU A 228 -29.20 12.06 -4.67
N GLU A 229 -29.95 12.79 -3.84
CA GLU A 229 -30.19 14.23 -4.04
C GLU A 229 -28.89 15.03 -3.90
N GLU A 230 -28.16 14.81 -2.81
CA GLU A 230 -26.88 15.49 -2.57
C GLU A 230 -25.83 15.09 -3.62
N PHE A 231 -25.76 13.79 -3.96
CA PHE A 231 -24.80 13.31 -4.93
C PHE A 231 -25.09 13.82 -6.34
N GLU A 232 -26.36 13.96 -6.71
CA GLU A 232 -26.77 14.53 -7.99
C GLU A 232 -26.38 16.02 -8.09
N THR A 233 -26.39 16.78 -6.99
CA THR A 233 -25.94 18.19 -7.00
C THR A 233 -24.48 18.32 -7.42
N VAL A 234 -23.63 17.36 -7.00
CA VAL A 234 -22.21 17.30 -7.40
C VAL A 234 -22.07 17.10 -8.92
N PHE A 235 -22.82 16.13 -9.48
CA PHE A 235 -22.81 15.91 -10.92
C PHE A 235 -23.34 17.12 -11.71
N ASN A 236 -24.39 17.76 -11.22
CA ASN A 236 -24.95 18.94 -11.87
C ASN A 236 -23.97 20.12 -11.86
N LYS A 237 -23.25 20.33 -10.74
CA LYS A 237 -22.31 21.44 -10.54
C LYS A 237 -21.05 21.25 -11.36
N TYR A 238 -20.44 20.08 -11.34
CA TYR A 238 -19.09 19.88 -11.87
C TYR A 238 -19.05 19.15 -13.22
N ARG A 239 -20.07 18.39 -13.60
CA ARG A 239 -20.13 17.65 -14.86
C ARG A 239 -18.89 16.77 -15.06
N PRO A 240 -18.57 15.81 -14.19
CA PRO A 240 -17.37 15.02 -14.29
C PRO A 240 -17.31 14.24 -15.62
N GLU A 241 -16.13 14.23 -16.24
CA GLU A 241 -15.86 13.45 -17.46
C GLU A 241 -15.34 12.05 -17.12
N ILE A 242 -14.62 11.92 -16.00
CA ILE A 242 -13.99 10.67 -15.55
C ILE A 242 -14.32 10.46 -14.07
N ILE A 243 -14.70 9.24 -13.71
CA ILE A 243 -15.00 8.87 -12.33
C ILE A 243 -14.08 7.72 -11.90
N PHE A 244 -13.43 7.88 -10.75
CA PHE A 244 -12.81 6.80 -9.99
C PHE A 244 -13.68 6.53 -8.76
N HIS A 245 -14.40 5.41 -8.79
CA HIS A 245 -15.33 5.04 -7.73
C HIS A 245 -14.63 4.10 -6.73
N ALA A 246 -14.08 4.68 -5.65
CA ALA A 246 -13.43 3.95 -4.57
C ALA A 246 -14.26 3.93 -3.27
N ALA A 247 -15.42 4.60 -3.23
CA ALA A 247 -16.32 4.58 -2.08
C ALA A 247 -16.89 3.19 -1.83
N ALA A 248 -16.52 2.57 -0.72
CA ALA A 248 -17.02 1.26 -0.30
C ALA A 248 -16.64 0.96 1.16
N TYR A 249 -17.39 0.12 1.83
CA TYR A 249 -16.98 -0.52 3.07
C TYR A 249 -16.24 -1.83 2.78
N LYS A 250 -15.14 -2.09 3.52
CA LYS A 250 -14.20 -3.19 3.24
C LYS A 250 -13.96 -4.18 4.37
N HIS A 251 -14.34 -3.85 5.61
CA HIS A 251 -14.02 -4.67 6.78
C HIS A 251 -14.98 -5.85 6.92
N VAL A 252 -14.53 -7.05 6.49
CA VAL A 252 -15.34 -8.26 6.45
C VAL A 252 -16.03 -8.55 7.80
N PRO A 253 -15.33 -8.62 8.97
CA PRO A 253 -15.99 -8.98 10.21
C PRO A 253 -17.06 -7.96 10.67
N LEU A 254 -16.90 -6.70 10.29
CA LEU A 254 -17.86 -5.65 10.60
C LEU A 254 -19.08 -5.77 9.71
N LEU A 255 -18.88 -6.06 8.42
CA LEU A 255 -19.97 -6.15 7.44
C LEU A 255 -20.76 -7.46 7.54
N GLU A 256 -20.18 -8.53 8.07
CA GLU A 256 -20.95 -9.72 8.41
C GLU A 256 -22.02 -9.44 9.49
N LYS A 257 -21.68 -8.55 10.45
CA LYS A 257 -22.63 -8.09 11.48
C LYS A 257 -23.57 -6.99 10.98
N ASN A 258 -23.09 -6.17 10.04
CA ASN A 258 -23.81 -5.00 9.51
C ASN A 258 -24.06 -5.15 8.01
N PHE A 259 -24.58 -6.30 7.59
CA PHE A 259 -24.76 -6.67 6.18
C PHE A 259 -25.55 -5.65 5.38
N LYS A 260 -26.55 -4.98 5.99
CA LYS A 260 -27.35 -3.92 5.35
C LYS A 260 -26.47 -2.76 4.87
N GLN A 261 -25.41 -2.44 5.61
CA GLN A 261 -24.48 -1.38 5.22
C GLN A 261 -23.62 -1.78 4.00
N ALA A 262 -23.24 -3.06 3.89
CA ALA A 262 -22.57 -3.55 2.70
C ALA A 262 -23.44 -3.40 1.45
N ILE A 263 -24.72 -3.77 1.54
CA ILE A 263 -25.67 -3.64 0.44
C ILE A 263 -25.93 -2.16 0.13
N LYS A 264 -26.21 -1.35 1.16
CA LYS A 264 -26.49 0.08 0.98
C LYS A 264 -25.35 0.81 0.28
N VAL A 265 -24.13 0.68 0.79
CA VAL A 265 -22.99 1.45 0.29
C VAL A 265 -22.38 0.82 -0.96
N ASN A 266 -22.04 -0.49 -0.90
CA ASN A 266 -21.28 -1.11 -1.98
C ASN A 266 -22.15 -1.42 -3.22
N ILE A 267 -23.46 -1.71 -3.04
CA ILE A 267 -24.37 -1.99 -4.16
C ILE A 267 -25.16 -0.74 -4.55
N PHE A 268 -25.99 -0.19 -3.65
CA PHE A 268 -26.83 0.95 -4.01
C PHE A 268 -26.04 2.22 -4.25
N GLY A 269 -24.99 2.50 -3.45
CA GLY A 269 -24.10 3.63 -3.70
C GLY A 269 -23.43 3.56 -5.08
N THR A 270 -22.97 2.35 -5.48
CA THR A 270 -22.40 2.14 -6.83
C THR A 270 -23.48 2.29 -7.91
N LYS A 271 -24.69 1.76 -7.69
CA LYS A 271 -25.80 1.90 -8.65
C LYS A 271 -26.17 3.36 -8.88
N ILE A 272 -26.30 4.14 -7.81
CA ILE A 272 -26.57 5.59 -7.88
C ILE A 272 -25.49 6.30 -8.67
N CYS A 273 -24.21 6.00 -8.37
CA CYS A 273 -23.09 6.60 -9.08
C CYS A 273 -23.08 6.28 -10.58
N LEU A 274 -23.37 5.01 -10.94
CA LEU A 274 -23.49 4.58 -12.34
C LEU A 274 -24.68 5.25 -13.06
N ASP A 275 -25.84 5.33 -12.42
CA ASP A 275 -27.03 5.97 -13.00
C ASP A 275 -26.80 7.46 -13.26
N LEU A 276 -26.18 8.16 -12.30
CA LEU A 276 -25.80 9.57 -12.48
C LEU A 276 -24.74 9.70 -13.57
N ALA A 277 -23.75 8.83 -13.61
CA ALA A 277 -22.73 8.84 -14.65
C ALA A 277 -23.34 8.68 -16.06
N LEU A 278 -24.29 7.76 -16.24
CA LEU A 278 -25.02 7.61 -17.49
C LEU A 278 -25.89 8.85 -17.81
N LYS A 279 -26.60 9.38 -16.81
CA LYS A 279 -27.48 10.55 -16.97
C LYS A 279 -26.72 11.79 -17.40
N TYR A 280 -25.53 12.00 -16.83
CA TYR A 280 -24.70 13.19 -17.08
C TYR A 280 -23.65 13.03 -18.15
N GLY A 281 -23.62 11.89 -18.86
CA GLY A 281 -22.77 11.68 -20.03
C GLY A 281 -21.27 11.56 -19.68
N VAL A 282 -20.95 10.91 -18.56
CA VAL A 282 -19.56 10.60 -18.18
C VAL A 282 -18.89 9.75 -19.25
N ASN A 283 -17.64 10.04 -19.59
CA ASN A 283 -16.90 9.32 -20.61
C ASN A 283 -16.30 8.01 -20.06
N LYS A 284 -15.83 8.02 -18.81
CA LYS A 284 -15.09 6.90 -18.22
C LYS A 284 -15.44 6.69 -16.75
N PHE A 285 -15.76 5.45 -16.39
CA PHE A 285 -16.07 5.02 -15.04
C PHE A 285 -15.16 3.86 -14.61
N VAL A 286 -14.36 4.07 -13.57
CA VAL A 286 -13.41 3.10 -13.05
C VAL A 286 -13.85 2.67 -11.66
N TYR A 287 -14.26 1.41 -11.54
CA TYR A 287 -14.67 0.82 -10.27
C TYR A 287 -13.48 0.15 -9.58
N VAL A 288 -13.18 0.58 -8.37
CA VAL A 288 -12.12 -0.04 -7.54
C VAL A 288 -12.71 -1.25 -6.80
N SER A 289 -12.30 -2.45 -7.18
CA SER A 289 -12.73 -3.72 -6.59
C SER A 289 -11.61 -4.40 -5.80
N THR A 290 -11.74 -5.69 -5.53
CA THR A 290 -10.86 -6.46 -4.65
C THR A 290 -10.78 -7.93 -5.09
N ASP A 291 -9.71 -8.63 -4.68
CA ASP A 291 -9.57 -10.08 -4.78
C ASP A 291 -10.72 -10.84 -4.10
N LYS A 292 -11.33 -10.27 -3.04
CA LYS A 292 -12.44 -10.87 -2.30
C LYS A 292 -13.76 -10.94 -3.06
N ALA A 293 -13.85 -10.28 -4.23
CA ALA A 293 -14.95 -10.41 -5.17
C ALA A 293 -14.91 -11.73 -5.97
N VAL A 294 -13.77 -12.45 -5.93
CA VAL A 294 -13.59 -13.76 -6.57
C VAL A 294 -14.02 -14.87 -5.61
N ASN A 295 -14.93 -15.76 -6.06
CA ASN A 295 -15.48 -16.84 -5.24
C ASN A 295 -15.77 -16.37 -3.80
N PRO A 296 -16.62 -15.37 -3.61
CA PRO A 296 -16.75 -14.72 -2.31
C PRO A 296 -17.28 -15.68 -1.23
N THR A 297 -16.72 -15.56 -0.01
CA THR A 297 -17.14 -16.34 1.17
C THR A 297 -17.84 -15.47 2.22
N ASN A 298 -18.04 -14.20 1.90
CA ASN A 298 -18.60 -13.20 2.80
C ASN A 298 -19.41 -12.15 2.04
N ILE A 299 -20.29 -11.44 2.78
CA ILE A 299 -21.21 -10.46 2.19
C ILE A 299 -20.43 -9.27 1.59
N MET A 300 -19.31 -8.86 2.17
CA MET A 300 -18.48 -7.79 1.61
C MET A 300 -17.99 -8.16 0.21
N GLY A 301 -17.39 -9.34 0.05
CA GLY A 301 -16.91 -9.82 -1.25
C GLY A 301 -18.05 -9.98 -2.25
N ALA A 302 -19.19 -10.57 -1.83
CA ALA A 302 -20.39 -10.71 -2.66
C ALA A 302 -20.94 -9.35 -3.11
N SER A 303 -21.00 -8.35 -2.21
CA SER A 303 -21.45 -6.99 -2.55
C SER A 303 -20.52 -6.29 -3.56
N LYS A 304 -19.22 -6.50 -3.45
CA LYS A 304 -18.22 -5.97 -4.40
C LYS A 304 -18.36 -6.65 -5.78
N ARG A 305 -18.56 -7.98 -5.80
CA ARG A 305 -18.80 -8.71 -7.04
C ARG A 305 -20.09 -8.26 -7.73
N PHE A 306 -21.17 -8.10 -6.96
CA PHE A 306 -22.43 -7.58 -7.48
C PHE A 306 -22.25 -6.19 -8.12
N ALA A 307 -21.48 -5.31 -7.49
CA ALA A 307 -21.19 -3.99 -8.01
C ALA A 307 -20.37 -4.00 -9.32
N GLU A 308 -19.44 -4.93 -9.47
CA GLU A 308 -18.76 -5.16 -10.77
C GLU A 308 -19.76 -5.55 -11.87
N MET A 309 -20.68 -6.46 -11.54
CA MET A 309 -21.73 -6.91 -12.46
C MET A 309 -22.69 -5.77 -12.84
N LEU A 310 -23.00 -4.84 -11.90
CA LEU A 310 -23.74 -3.61 -12.23
C LEU A 310 -23.00 -2.77 -13.27
N GLY A 311 -21.69 -2.63 -13.14
CA GLY A 311 -20.83 -1.94 -14.13
C GLY A 311 -20.88 -2.60 -15.51
N GLN A 312 -20.75 -3.93 -15.58
CA GLN A 312 -20.84 -4.71 -16.83
C GLN A 312 -22.22 -4.56 -17.49
N THR A 313 -23.31 -4.65 -16.69
CA THR A 313 -24.68 -4.44 -17.16
C THR A 313 -24.88 -3.02 -17.67
N ALA A 314 -24.41 -2.01 -16.96
CA ALA A 314 -24.50 -0.61 -17.35
C ALA A 314 -23.74 -0.33 -18.66
N TYR A 315 -22.59 -0.97 -18.85
CA TYR A 315 -21.81 -0.85 -20.11
C TYR A 315 -22.61 -1.35 -21.32
N ASN A 316 -23.30 -2.48 -21.18
CA ASN A 316 -24.04 -3.13 -22.25
C ASN A 316 -25.48 -2.58 -22.43
N CYS A 317 -25.95 -1.72 -21.51
CA CYS A 317 -27.33 -1.28 -21.57
C CYS A 317 -27.57 -0.20 -22.65
N LYS A 318 -28.83 -0.16 -23.15
CA LYS A 318 -29.25 0.82 -24.16
C LYS A 318 -29.18 2.27 -23.69
N LYS A 319 -29.17 2.51 -22.37
CA LYS A 319 -29.02 3.85 -21.79
C LYS A 319 -27.61 4.40 -21.89
N ASN A 320 -26.62 3.56 -22.21
CA ASN A 320 -25.23 3.97 -22.44
C ASN A 320 -25.06 4.59 -23.85
N VAL A 321 -25.87 5.61 -24.14
CA VAL A 321 -25.90 6.30 -25.46
C VAL A 321 -24.57 6.96 -25.77
N HIS A 322 -23.88 7.46 -24.74
CA HIS A 322 -22.58 8.15 -24.85
C HIS A 322 -21.40 7.18 -24.92
N LYS A 323 -21.68 5.86 -24.92
CA LYS A 323 -20.65 4.81 -24.92
C LYS A 323 -19.60 4.99 -23.79
N MET A 324 -20.09 5.32 -22.59
CA MET A 324 -19.24 5.41 -21.41
C MET A 324 -18.42 4.13 -21.24
N GLN A 325 -17.13 4.29 -21.11
CA GLN A 325 -16.21 3.19 -20.82
C GLN A 325 -16.31 2.83 -19.34
N ILE A 326 -16.85 1.67 -19.02
CA ILE A 326 -16.99 1.20 -17.63
C ILE A 326 -16.04 0.03 -17.43
N MET A 327 -15.21 0.09 -16.41
CA MET A 327 -14.25 -0.96 -16.09
C MET A 327 -14.10 -1.15 -14.59
N SER A 328 -13.73 -2.37 -14.21
CA SER A 328 -13.42 -2.74 -12.83
C SER A 328 -11.94 -3.08 -12.69
N THR A 329 -11.35 -2.81 -11.52
CA THR A 329 -9.98 -3.20 -11.20
C THR A 329 -9.96 -4.04 -9.93
N ARG A 330 -9.27 -5.20 -9.94
CA ARG A 330 -9.11 -6.10 -8.79
C ARG A 330 -7.66 -6.22 -8.39
N PHE A 331 -7.42 -6.09 -7.12
CA PHE A 331 -6.12 -6.33 -6.48
C PHE A 331 -6.32 -6.81 -5.03
N GLY A 332 -5.27 -7.39 -4.47
CA GLY A 332 -5.28 -7.92 -3.12
C GLY A 332 -5.13 -6.86 -2.03
N ASN A 333 -4.48 -7.23 -0.92
CA ASN A 333 -4.32 -6.30 0.19
C ASN A 333 -3.29 -5.22 -0.15
N VAL A 334 -3.51 -4.02 0.38
CA VAL A 334 -2.55 -2.92 0.30
C VAL A 334 -1.93 -2.64 1.65
N LEU A 335 -0.60 -2.44 1.66
CA LEU A 335 0.18 -2.18 2.87
C LEU A 335 -0.19 -0.83 3.48
N GLY A 336 -0.24 -0.77 4.80
CA GLY A 336 -0.44 0.49 5.53
C GLY A 336 -1.83 1.13 5.36
N SER A 337 -2.79 0.45 4.71
CA SER A 337 -4.16 0.98 4.62
C SER A 337 -4.85 1.01 5.99
N ASN A 338 -5.79 1.95 6.17
CA ASN A 338 -6.53 2.11 7.42
C ASN A 338 -7.17 0.79 7.87
N GLY A 339 -6.93 0.41 9.14
CA GLY A 339 -7.40 -0.83 9.74
C GLY A 339 -6.77 -2.10 9.15
N SER A 340 -5.61 -2.00 8.49
CA SER A 340 -4.88 -3.15 7.95
C SER A 340 -4.17 -3.93 9.06
N VAL A 341 -3.81 -5.17 8.75
CA VAL A 341 -3.04 -6.05 9.64
C VAL A 341 -1.68 -5.46 10.02
N VAL A 342 -1.07 -4.68 9.13
CA VAL A 342 0.21 -4.00 9.39
C VAL A 342 0.08 -2.97 10.51
N ASN A 343 -0.94 -2.11 10.44
CA ASN A 343 -1.18 -1.10 11.47
C ASN A 343 -1.50 -1.76 12.82
N LEU A 344 -2.33 -2.82 12.80
CA LEU A 344 -2.64 -3.59 14.00
C LEU A 344 -1.38 -4.20 14.63
N PHE A 345 -0.50 -4.81 13.83
CA PHE A 345 0.75 -5.38 14.34
C PHE A 345 1.68 -4.30 14.91
N GLN A 346 1.74 -3.14 14.26
CA GLN A 346 2.52 -2.00 14.73
C GLN A 346 2.05 -1.52 16.10
N GLU A 347 0.74 -1.35 16.29
CA GLU A 347 0.13 -0.99 17.56
C GLU A 347 0.40 -2.05 18.63
N GLN A 348 0.26 -3.34 18.32
CA GLN A 348 0.52 -4.44 19.23
C GLN A 348 2.00 -4.53 19.62
N ILE A 349 2.93 -4.28 18.69
CA ILE A 349 4.37 -4.23 18.98
C ILE A 349 4.69 -3.06 19.92
N LEU A 350 4.14 -1.87 19.66
CA LEU A 350 4.33 -0.69 20.51
C LEU A 350 3.77 -0.90 21.93
N ALA A 351 2.67 -1.65 22.04
CA ALA A 351 2.07 -2.02 23.32
C ALA A 351 2.83 -3.13 24.07
N GLY A 352 3.88 -3.73 23.46
CA GLY A 352 4.63 -4.84 24.06
C GLY A 352 4.05 -6.23 23.80
N GLY A 353 3.11 -6.35 22.88
CA GLY A 353 2.46 -7.59 22.45
C GLY A 353 1.23 -8.00 23.29
N PRO A 354 0.69 -9.20 23.06
CA PRO A 354 1.06 -10.13 21.99
C PRO A 354 0.57 -9.66 20.61
N ILE A 355 1.23 -10.13 19.54
CA ILE A 355 0.69 -10.03 18.20
C ILE A 355 -0.36 -11.13 17.99
N THR A 356 -1.50 -10.76 17.41
CA THR A 356 -2.60 -11.69 17.13
C THR A 356 -2.68 -12.02 15.64
N VAL A 357 -2.52 -13.30 15.30
CA VAL A 357 -2.65 -13.85 13.94
C VAL A 357 -3.83 -14.80 13.90
N THR A 358 -4.65 -14.76 12.86
CA THR A 358 -5.87 -15.56 12.81
C THR A 358 -5.59 -17.05 12.61
N HIS A 359 -4.60 -17.42 11.78
CA HIS A 359 -4.22 -18.81 11.59
C HIS A 359 -2.77 -18.91 11.07
N PRO A 360 -1.99 -19.94 11.42
CA PRO A 360 -0.59 -20.09 10.98
C PRO A 360 -0.41 -20.10 9.45
N GLU A 361 -1.37 -20.68 8.75
CA GLU A 361 -1.29 -20.87 7.29
C GLU A 361 -1.98 -19.77 6.49
N VAL A 362 -2.49 -18.71 7.11
CA VAL A 362 -3.12 -17.59 6.38
C VAL A 362 -2.09 -16.88 5.54
N ASN A 363 -2.34 -16.83 4.23
CA ASN A 363 -1.54 -16.12 3.26
C ASN A 363 -2.31 -14.94 2.68
N ARG A 364 -1.61 -13.86 2.37
CA ARG A 364 -2.18 -12.71 1.66
C ARG A 364 -1.20 -12.19 0.62
N PHE A 365 -1.75 -11.67 -0.46
CA PHE A 365 -1.00 -10.86 -1.39
C PHE A 365 -0.94 -9.43 -0.85
N PHE A 366 0.21 -8.79 -1.02
CA PHE A 366 0.39 -7.40 -0.64
C PHE A 366 0.95 -6.57 -1.79
N MET A 367 0.54 -5.33 -1.84
CA MET A 367 0.98 -4.30 -2.77
C MET A 367 1.07 -2.98 -2.01
N THR A 368 1.88 -2.04 -2.46
CA THR A 368 1.85 -0.69 -1.86
C THR A 368 0.64 0.09 -2.36
N ILE A 369 0.15 1.05 -1.57
CA ILE A 369 -0.98 1.90 -1.99
C ILE A 369 -0.61 2.71 -3.26
N PRO A 370 0.58 3.34 -3.35
CA PRO A 370 0.98 4.03 -4.58
C PRO A 370 1.06 3.10 -5.80
N GLU A 371 1.57 1.87 -5.64
CA GLU A 371 1.63 0.86 -6.72
C GLU A 371 0.23 0.52 -7.22
N ALA A 372 -0.71 0.19 -6.32
CA ALA A 372 -2.08 -0.13 -6.67
C ALA A 372 -2.75 1.02 -7.45
N CYS A 373 -2.60 2.25 -6.97
CA CYS A 373 -3.19 3.43 -7.61
C CYS A 373 -2.61 3.70 -9.00
N LYS A 374 -1.30 3.52 -9.20
CA LYS A 374 -0.67 3.63 -10.52
C LYS A 374 -1.22 2.60 -11.51
N LEU A 375 -1.41 1.35 -11.07
CA LEU A 375 -2.01 0.31 -11.91
C LEU A 375 -3.49 0.59 -12.20
N VAL A 376 -4.25 1.15 -11.25
CA VAL A 376 -5.64 1.60 -11.51
C VAL A 376 -5.68 2.70 -12.58
N ILE A 377 -4.77 3.67 -12.52
CA ILE A 377 -4.66 4.74 -13.52
C ILE A 377 -4.23 4.20 -14.89
N GLU A 378 -3.27 3.28 -14.94
CA GLU A 378 -2.85 2.59 -16.17
C GLU A 378 -4.01 1.79 -16.78
N ALA A 379 -4.75 1.02 -15.96
CA ALA A 379 -5.93 0.28 -16.40
C ALA A 379 -7.01 1.23 -16.93
N ALA A 380 -7.23 2.37 -16.26
CA ALA A 380 -8.16 3.40 -16.72
C ALA A 380 -7.75 3.99 -18.07
N ALA A 381 -6.46 4.19 -18.30
CA ALA A 381 -5.95 4.73 -19.57
C ALA A 381 -6.09 3.75 -20.74
N MET A 382 -5.87 2.45 -20.52
CA MET A 382 -5.93 1.42 -21.58
C MET A 382 -7.34 0.90 -21.83
N GLY A 383 -8.27 1.07 -20.89
CA GLY A 383 -9.56 0.39 -20.90
C GLY A 383 -10.50 0.87 -21.98
N ALA A 384 -11.06 -0.08 -22.75
CA ALA A 384 -12.09 0.16 -23.77
C ALA A 384 -13.52 0.05 -23.20
N GLY A 385 -13.68 -0.42 -21.95
CA GLY A 385 -14.95 -0.65 -21.27
C GLY A 385 -15.41 -2.11 -21.31
N GLY A 386 -16.28 -2.47 -20.35
CA GLY A 386 -16.82 -3.83 -20.16
C GLY A 386 -15.82 -4.83 -19.58
N GLN A 387 -14.64 -4.39 -19.12
CA GLN A 387 -13.53 -5.25 -18.74
C GLN A 387 -13.26 -5.19 -17.23
N THR A 388 -12.79 -6.32 -16.70
CA THR A 388 -12.24 -6.41 -15.34
C THR A 388 -10.73 -6.62 -15.44
N TYR A 389 -9.98 -5.67 -14.90
CA TYR A 389 -8.52 -5.69 -14.86
C TYR A 389 -8.02 -6.28 -13.56
N LEU A 390 -7.06 -7.19 -13.67
CA LEU A 390 -6.43 -7.86 -12.56
C LEU A 390 -4.97 -7.44 -12.49
N PHE A 391 -4.49 -7.18 -11.28
CA PHE A 391 -3.10 -6.80 -11.09
C PHE A 391 -2.27 -7.99 -10.60
N ASP A 392 -1.07 -8.12 -11.16
CA ASP A 392 -0.10 -9.08 -10.67
C ASP A 392 0.32 -8.71 -9.24
N MET A 393 -0.08 -9.56 -8.32
CA MET A 393 0.18 -9.39 -6.89
C MET A 393 1.53 -9.95 -6.45
N GLY A 394 2.29 -10.58 -7.36
CA GLY A 394 3.53 -11.26 -7.04
C GLY A 394 3.32 -12.43 -6.08
N ARG A 395 4.28 -12.65 -5.16
CA ARG A 395 4.23 -13.76 -4.21
C ARG A 395 3.29 -13.47 -3.04
N SER A 396 2.53 -14.47 -2.61
CA SER A 396 1.76 -14.39 -1.36
C SER A 396 2.67 -14.56 -0.15
N ILE A 397 2.33 -13.91 0.95
CA ILE A 397 3.12 -13.87 2.18
C ILE A 397 2.29 -14.46 3.32
N LYS A 398 2.87 -15.39 4.10
CA LYS A 398 2.26 -15.84 5.35
C LYS A 398 2.16 -14.69 6.34
N ILE A 399 1.01 -14.52 6.95
CA ILE A 399 0.79 -13.44 7.91
C ILE A 399 1.65 -13.60 9.17
N VAL A 400 1.98 -14.84 9.54
CA VAL A 400 2.92 -15.12 10.64
C VAL A 400 4.33 -14.66 10.31
N ASP A 401 4.82 -14.87 9.08
CA ASP A 401 6.15 -14.41 8.65
C ASP A 401 6.22 -12.88 8.63
N LEU A 402 5.14 -12.23 8.19
CA LEU A 402 4.99 -10.78 8.26
C LEU A 402 5.09 -10.27 9.71
N ALA A 403 4.40 -10.93 10.64
CA ALA A 403 4.44 -10.59 12.08
C ALA A 403 5.87 -10.72 12.63
N GLU A 404 6.56 -11.81 12.33
CA GLU A 404 7.94 -12.02 12.76
C GLU A 404 8.89 -10.97 12.20
N LYS A 405 8.79 -10.66 10.89
CA LYS A 405 9.59 -9.60 10.25
C LYS A 405 9.35 -8.24 10.94
N MET A 406 8.10 -7.90 11.24
CA MET A 406 7.77 -6.63 11.93
C MET A 406 8.31 -6.56 13.36
N ILE A 407 8.26 -7.66 14.12
CA ILE A 407 8.85 -7.73 15.46
C ILE A 407 10.36 -7.48 15.39
N ARG A 408 11.05 -8.14 14.45
CA ARG A 408 12.50 -7.98 14.26
C ARG A 408 12.88 -6.57 13.82
N LEU A 409 12.09 -5.96 12.92
CA LEU A 409 12.27 -4.55 12.53
C LEU A 409 12.17 -3.59 13.72
N ALA A 410 11.32 -3.90 14.69
CA ALA A 410 11.20 -3.14 15.92
C ALA A 410 12.35 -3.43 16.92
N GLY A 411 13.36 -4.23 16.52
CA GLY A 411 14.50 -4.61 17.37
C GLY A 411 14.14 -5.57 18.50
N LYS A 412 13.06 -6.34 18.30
CA LYS A 412 12.56 -7.33 19.28
C LYS A 412 12.69 -8.75 18.73
N ILE A 413 12.70 -9.74 19.61
CA ILE A 413 12.83 -11.16 19.25
C ILE A 413 11.45 -11.81 19.29
N PRO A 414 10.98 -12.41 18.17
CA PRO A 414 9.71 -13.13 18.11
C PRO A 414 9.66 -14.24 19.16
N ASN A 415 8.50 -14.40 19.80
CA ASN A 415 8.19 -15.38 20.85
C ASN A 415 9.03 -15.27 22.14
N LYS A 416 10.06 -14.40 22.18
CA LYS A 416 10.82 -14.10 23.40
C LYS A 416 10.39 -12.75 23.99
N ASP A 417 10.51 -11.67 23.23
CA ASP A 417 10.13 -10.32 23.67
C ASP A 417 8.66 -10.03 23.37
N ILE A 418 8.17 -10.51 22.22
CA ILE A 418 6.78 -10.36 21.79
C ILE A 418 6.24 -11.71 21.35
N LYS A 419 5.19 -12.19 21.99
CA LYS A 419 4.51 -13.44 21.64
C LYS A 419 3.61 -13.26 20.42
N ILE A 420 3.54 -14.30 19.58
CA ILE A 420 2.55 -14.43 18.51
C ILE A 420 1.48 -15.42 18.98
N VAL A 421 0.21 -14.99 18.96
CA VAL A 421 -0.93 -15.78 19.43
C VAL A 421 -1.90 -16.01 18.27
N PHE A 422 -2.37 -17.25 18.12
CA PHE A 422 -3.35 -17.60 17.10
C PHE A 422 -4.77 -17.53 17.68
N THR A 423 -5.64 -16.78 16.98
CA THR A 423 -7.00 -16.47 17.47
C THR A 423 -8.11 -17.29 16.81
N GLY A 424 -7.80 -18.07 15.79
CA GLY A 424 -8.77 -18.69 14.90
C GLY A 424 -9.20 -17.77 13.75
N LEU A 425 -9.65 -18.37 12.64
CA LEU A 425 -10.18 -17.62 11.49
C LEU A 425 -11.43 -16.83 11.90
N ARG A 426 -11.56 -15.63 11.35
CA ARG A 426 -12.74 -14.79 11.52
C ARG A 426 -13.88 -15.28 10.60
N PRO A 427 -15.15 -15.02 10.94
CA PRO A 427 -16.27 -15.30 10.04
C PRO A 427 -16.05 -14.74 8.65
N GLY A 428 -16.16 -15.59 7.61
CA GLY A 428 -15.97 -15.21 6.22
C GLY A 428 -14.52 -14.99 5.78
N GLU A 429 -13.52 -15.24 6.63
CA GLU A 429 -12.09 -15.13 6.29
C GLU A 429 -11.61 -16.40 5.59
N LYS A 430 -10.94 -16.25 4.43
CA LYS A 430 -10.29 -17.34 3.70
C LYS A 430 -8.86 -17.59 4.22
N LEU A 431 -8.39 -18.84 4.18
CA LEU A 431 -6.97 -19.17 4.39
C LEU A 431 -6.11 -18.56 3.28
N PHE A 432 -6.56 -18.73 2.03
CA PHE A 432 -5.88 -18.26 0.82
C PHE A 432 -6.84 -17.37 0.03
N GLU A 433 -6.37 -16.20 -0.39
CA GLU A 433 -7.12 -15.33 -1.31
C GLU A 433 -6.78 -15.67 -2.75
N GLU A 434 -7.77 -15.54 -3.63
CA GLU A 434 -7.65 -15.81 -5.06
C GLU A 434 -7.83 -14.51 -5.84
N VAL A 435 -6.92 -14.22 -6.76
CA VAL A 435 -7.07 -13.05 -7.65
C VAL A 435 -7.93 -13.40 -8.87
N LEU A 436 -7.96 -14.70 -9.22
CA LEU A 436 -8.70 -15.30 -10.32
C LEU A 436 -9.37 -16.61 -9.88
N THR A 437 -10.50 -16.97 -10.49
CA THR A 437 -11.01 -18.35 -10.41
C THR A 437 -10.08 -19.30 -11.16
N ALA A 438 -9.92 -20.52 -10.68
CA ALA A 438 -9.03 -21.52 -11.30
C ALA A 438 -9.37 -21.83 -12.78
N SER A 439 -10.59 -21.54 -13.21
CA SER A 439 -11.09 -21.74 -14.58
C SER A 439 -11.11 -20.48 -15.45
N ALA A 440 -10.77 -19.30 -14.89
CA ALA A 440 -10.85 -18.05 -15.64
C ALA A 440 -9.65 -17.88 -16.57
N GLU A 441 -9.90 -17.69 -17.85
CA GLU A 441 -8.92 -17.26 -18.82
C GLU A 441 -8.60 -15.77 -18.66
N THR A 442 -7.37 -15.40 -18.96
CA THR A 442 -6.93 -14.00 -18.98
C THR A 442 -6.41 -13.61 -20.35
N LEU A 443 -6.56 -12.33 -20.67
CA LEU A 443 -5.94 -11.72 -21.83
C LEU A 443 -4.81 -10.79 -21.37
N PRO A 444 -3.63 -10.83 -22.01
CA PRO A 444 -2.53 -9.93 -21.70
C PRO A 444 -2.89 -8.49 -22.10
N THR A 445 -2.26 -7.53 -21.45
CA THR A 445 -2.26 -6.12 -21.86
C THR A 445 -0.85 -5.68 -22.27
N TYR A 446 -0.69 -4.42 -22.67
CA TYR A 446 0.65 -3.89 -22.91
C TYR A 446 1.45 -3.70 -21.60
N HIS A 447 0.79 -3.65 -20.46
CA HIS A 447 1.44 -3.50 -19.16
C HIS A 447 1.67 -4.88 -18.52
N PRO A 448 2.92 -5.27 -18.22
CA PRO A 448 3.25 -6.64 -17.78
C PRO A 448 2.56 -7.06 -16.48
N LYS A 449 2.20 -6.10 -15.62
CA LYS A 449 1.52 -6.36 -14.33
C LYS A 449 -0.02 -6.23 -14.41
N ILE A 450 -0.61 -6.08 -15.59
CA ILE A 450 -2.06 -5.95 -15.76
C ILE A 450 -2.55 -6.96 -16.78
N VAL A 451 -3.54 -7.77 -16.40
CA VAL A 451 -4.25 -8.69 -17.30
C VAL A 451 -5.75 -8.43 -17.25
N ILE A 452 -6.47 -8.86 -18.27
CA ILE A 452 -7.93 -8.74 -18.35
C ILE A 452 -8.55 -10.10 -18.01
N ALA A 453 -9.50 -10.15 -17.07
CA ALA A 453 -10.28 -11.35 -16.81
C ALA A 453 -11.33 -11.55 -17.91
N LYS A 454 -11.41 -12.75 -18.47
CA LYS A 454 -12.56 -13.20 -19.26
C LYS A 454 -13.62 -13.71 -18.30
N GLU A 455 -14.70 -12.96 -18.16
CA GLU A 455 -15.83 -13.32 -17.31
C GLU A 455 -17.11 -13.34 -18.12
N GLU A 456 -18.05 -14.18 -17.72
CA GLU A 456 -19.38 -14.21 -18.31
C GLU A 456 -20.18 -12.95 -17.95
N ASN A 457 -20.96 -12.46 -18.89
CA ASN A 457 -21.86 -11.34 -18.63
C ASN A 457 -22.99 -11.77 -17.70
N PRO A 458 -23.34 -10.95 -16.72
CA PRO A 458 -24.45 -11.24 -15.82
C PRO A 458 -25.80 -11.21 -16.59
N CYS A 459 -26.77 -11.99 -16.11
CA CYS A 459 -28.13 -11.90 -16.58
C CYS A 459 -28.76 -10.58 -16.11
N VAL A 460 -29.16 -9.72 -17.05
CA VAL A 460 -29.68 -8.37 -16.75
C VAL A 460 -31.01 -8.45 -16.01
N ASP A 461 -31.95 -9.30 -16.48
CA ASP A 461 -33.25 -9.42 -15.89
C ASP A 461 -33.19 -9.88 -14.43
N THR A 462 -32.36 -10.90 -14.15
CA THR A 462 -32.15 -11.39 -12.77
C THR A 462 -31.52 -10.29 -11.87
N MET A 463 -30.64 -9.46 -12.40
CA MET A 463 -30.08 -8.35 -11.63
C MET A 463 -31.14 -7.30 -11.28
N GLU A 464 -32.01 -6.95 -12.21
CA GLU A 464 -33.08 -5.98 -11.98
C GLU A 464 -34.05 -6.50 -10.93
N GLU A 465 -34.47 -7.76 -11.02
CA GLU A 465 -35.36 -8.41 -10.02
C GLU A 465 -34.72 -8.37 -8.62
N ILE A 466 -33.46 -8.74 -8.51
CA ILE A 466 -32.75 -8.72 -7.22
C ILE A 466 -32.61 -7.30 -6.69
N MET A 467 -32.31 -6.32 -7.56
CA MET A 467 -32.23 -4.92 -7.14
C MET A 467 -33.59 -4.41 -6.58
N VAL A 468 -34.68 -4.77 -7.22
CA VAL A 468 -36.04 -4.43 -6.72
C VAL A 468 -36.30 -5.12 -5.37
N TYR A 469 -35.92 -6.38 -5.22
CA TYR A 469 -36.03 -7.08 -3.94
C TYR A 469 -35.20 -6.41 -2.84
N LEU A 470 -33.95 -6.09 -3.12
CA LEU A 470 -33.05 -5.45 -2.17
C LEU A 470 -33.48 -4.02 -1.78
N GLN A 471 -34.37 -3.35 -2.52
CA GLN A 471 -34.90 -2.04 -2.10
C GLN A 471 -35.67 -2.14 -0.75
N ARG A 472 -36.14 -3.33 -0.39
CA ARG A 472 -36.79 -3.60 0.91
C ARG A 472 -35.77 -3.91 2.03
N LEU A 473 -34.49 -3.55 1.87
CA LEU A 473 -33.37 -3.94 2.72
C LEU A 473 -33.62 -3.78 4.22
N ASN A 474 -34.35 -2.73 4.62
CA ASN A 474 -34.64 -2.48 6.03
C ASN A 474 -35.50 -3.60 6.69
N HIS A 475 -36.28 -4.33 5.90
CA HIS A 475 -37.15 -5.40 6.34
C HIS A 475 -36.57 -6.80 6.10
N LEU A 476 -35.41 -6.90 5.43
CA LEU A 476 -34.78 -8.18 5.12
C LEU A 476 -33.84 -8.65 6.26
N GLU A 477 -33.90 -9.95 6.51
CA GLU A 477 -32.98 -10.65 7.37
C GLU A 477 -31.69 -11.04 6.60
N ARG A 478 -30.60 -11.32 7.34
CA ARG A 478 -29.31 -11.69 6.74
C ARG A 478 -29.44 -12.89 5.79
N LYS A 479 -30.22 -13.90 6.18
CA LYS A 479 -30.42 -15.11 5.39
C LYS A 479 -31.09 -14.81 4.04
N GLU A 480 -32.08 -13.96 4.01
CA GLU A 480 -32.80 -13.56 2.79
C GLU A 480 -31.85 -12.82 1.82
N VAL A 481 -31.02 -11.90 2.33
CA VAL A 481 -30.04 -11.21 1.50
C VAL A 481 -29.02 -12.18 0.93
N ILE A 482 -28.53 -13.13 1.72
CA ILE A 482 -27.60 -14.17 1.26
C ILE A 482 -28.24 -15.02 0.14
N GLU A 483 -29.48 -15.44 0.29
CA GLU A 483 -30.20 -16.22 -0.74
C GLU A 483 -30.29 -15.44 -2.06
N GLN A 484 -30.59 -14.15 -2.01
CA GLN A 484 -30.66 -13.32 -3.21
C GLN A 484 -29.28 -13.16 -3.87
N LEU A 485 -28.24 -12.94 -3.07
CA LEU A 485 -26.88 -12.82 -3.62
C LEU A 485 -26.40 -14.15 -4.24
N LYS A 486 -26.78 -15.32 -3.67
CA LYS A 486 -26.44 -16.63 -4.23
C LYS A 486 -27.04 -16.87 -5.62
N LEU A 487 -28.18 -16.27 -5.92
CA LEU A 487 -28.83 -16.45 -7.23
C LEU A 487 -28.01 -15.87 -8.38
N ILE A 488 -27.18 -14.86 -8.11
CA ILE A 488 -26.53 -14.11 -9.17
C ILE A 488 -25.02 -13.99 -9.03
N VAL A 489 -24.49 -14.00 -7.81
CA VAL A 489 -23.04 -13.84 -7.59
C VAL A 489 -22.34 -15.19 -7.79
N PRO A 490 -21.58 -15.38 -8.87
CA PRO A 490 -20.93 -16.65 -9.15
C PRO A 490 -19.98 -17.06 -8.03
N GLY A 491 -20.04 -18.34 -7.64
CA GLY A 491 -19.14 -18.90 -6.63
C GLY A 491 -19.32 -18.35 -5.21
N PHE A 492 -20.43 -17.65 -4.92
CA PHE A 492 -20.68 -17.18 -3.57
C PHE A 492 -21.09 -18.31 -2.63
N VAL A 493 -20.20 -18.66 -1.72
CA VAL A 493 -20.42 -19.66 -0.66
C VAL A 493 -20.26 -18.95 0.68
N PRO A 494 -21.36 -18.46 1.29
CA PRO A 494 -21.28 -17.72 2.54
C PRO A 494 -20.74 -18.58 3.68
N TYR A 495 -20.04 -17.96 4.60
CA TYR A 495 -19.71 -18.58 5.89
C TYR A 495 -20.99 -18.79 6.69
N GLU A 496 -21.17 -20.02 7.19
CA GLU A 496 -22.29 -20.42 8.04
C GLU A 496 -22.13 -19.94 9.50
#